data_fca32c4dcb6e73f2b1e25c417a3ee2d8
#
_entry.id   fca32c4dcb6e73f2b1e25c417a3ee2d8
#
_cell.length_a   1.000
_cell.length_b   1.000
_cell.length_c   1.000
_cell.angle_alpha   90.00
_cell.angle_beta   90.00
_cell.angle_gamma   90.00
#
_symmetry.space_group_name_H-M   'P 1'
#
loop_
_entity.id
_entity.type
_entity.pdbx_description
1 polymer ?
#
loop_
_entity_poly.entity_id
_entity_poly.type
_entity_poly.pdbx_seq_one_letter_code
_entity_poly.pdbx_strand_id
1 'polypeptide(L)'
;MATHIAMPVNIVPELTLEQLRALPLVDEDFGTPEGAVLCLEAAYRRKSIEAVCACKNFMVEGTVALLNVDEDLAHDPEVRNKNALLTERAFRKAITEAWPDLKGVESFFTNRQAYHDGFVVVVEIRRSPDGKFTKHNHLVANTHSGWRVLNEVSDDELD
;
A
#
# COMPACT_ATOMS: atom_id res chain seq x y z
N MET A 1 -8.21 16.46 6.00
CA MET A 1 -6.92 15.77 6.18
C MET A 1 -6.23 15.63 4.83
N ALA A 2 -5.03 16.15 4.73
CA ALA A 2 -4.23 15.94 3.54
C ALA A 2 -3.80 14.48 3.48
N THR A 3 -4.19 13.78 2.41
CA THR A 3 -3.64 12.47 2.11
C THR A 3 -2.17 12.71 1.76
N HIS A 4 -1.26 12.37 2.67
CA HIS A 4 0.16 12.39 2.35
C HIS A 4 0.41 11.26 1.35
N ILE A 5 0.42 11.63 0.07
CA ILE A 5 1.04 10.76 -0.93
C ILE A 5 2.54 10.94 -0.71
N ALA A 6 3.17 9.92 -0.12
CA ALA A 6 4.61 9.91 0.03
C ALA A 6 5.23 10.08 -1.35
N MET A 7 6.00 11.15 -1.56
CA MET A 7 6.73 11.35 -2.81
C MET A 7 7.76 10.23 -2.95
N PRO A 8 7.79 9.50 -4.08
CA PRO A 8 8.78 8.45 -4.27
C PRO A 8 10.18 9.05 -4.25
N VAL A 9 11.04 8.45 -3.41
CA VAL A 9 12.44 8.84 -3.27
C VAL A 9 13.30 7.88 -4.08
N ASN A 10 14.13 8.42 -4.98
CA ASN A 10 15.10 7.61 -5.71
C ASN A 10 16.14 7.05 -4.74
N ILE A 11 16.44 5.78 -4.88
CA ILE A 11 17.40 5.07 -4.04
C ILE A 11 18.42 4.33 -4.89
N VAL A 12 19.52 3.94 -4.24
CA VAL A 12 20.44 2.93 -4.75
C VAL A 12 20.17 1.67 -3.93
N PRO A 13 19.60 0.60 -4.52
CA PRO A 13 19.28 -0.60 -3.76
C PRO A 13 20.54 -1.31 -3.27
N GLU A 14 20.45 -1.99 -2.14
CA GLU A 14 21.54 -2.79 -1.58
C GLU A 14 21.84 -4.04 -2.43
N LEU A 15 20.79 -4.60 -3.04
CA LEU A 15 20.91 -5.75 -3.95
C LEU A 15 21.10 -5.27 -5.38
N THR A 16 21.88 -6.04 -6.16
CA THR A 16 22.01 -5.81 -7.60
C THR A 16 20.70 -6.17 -8.31
N LEU A 17 20.52 -5.70 -9.55
CA LEU A 17 19.34 -6.05 -10.35
C LEU A 17 19.24 -7.57 -10.54
N GLU A 18 20.36 -8.26 -10.74
CA GLU A 18 20.40 -9.72 -10.86
C GLU A 18 19.89 -10.39 -9.57
N GLN A 19 20.35 -9.90 -8.41
CA GLN A 19 19.90 -10.41 -7.10
C GLN A 19 18.42 -10.13 -6.87
N LEU A 20 17.95 -8.93 -7.23
CA LEU A 20 16.53 -8.59 -7.13
C LEU A 20 15.67 -9.53 -7.98
N ARG A 21 16.09 -9.81 -9.22
CA ARG A 21 15.37 -10.71 -10.12
C ARG A 21 15.43 -12.17 -9.68
N ALA A 22 16.36 -12.53 -8.82
CA ALA A 22 16.50 -13.87 -8.25
C ALA A 22 15.66 -14.07 -6.97
N LEU A 23 15.00 -13.03 -6.44
CA LEU A 23 14.12 -13.16 -5.28
C LEU A 23 12.96 -14.10 -5.58
N PRO A 24 12.41 -14.78 -4.55
CA PRO A 24 11.27 -15.68 -4.75
C PRO A 24 10.11 -14.99 -5.45
N LEU A 25 9.47 -15.72 -6.38
CA LEU A 25 8.27 -15.23 -7.06
C LEU A 25 7.12 -15.09 -6.06
N VAL A 26 6.31 -14.06 -6.25
CA VAL A 26 5.15 -13.77 -5.41
C VAL A 26 3.89 -14.00 -6.25
N ASP A 27 2.94 -14.77 -5.70
CA ASP A 27 1.64 -14.98 -6.33
C ASP A 27 0.78 -13.71 -6.20
N GLU A 28 0.11 -13.35 -7.30
CA GLU A 28 -0.79 -12.21 -7.32
C GLU A 28 -2.15 -12.62 -6.75
N ASP A 29 -2.23 -12.69 -5.44
CA ASP A 29 -3.45 -13.01 -4.70
C ASP A 29 -3.40 -12.37 -3.30
N PHE A 30 -4.49 -12.51 -2.53
CA PHE A 30 -4.60 -11.94 -1.20
C PHE A 30 -4.11 -12.87 -0.08
N GLY A 31 -3.44 -13.96 -0.42
CA GLY A 31 -2.90 -14.93 0.53
C GLY A 31 -1.63 -14.48 1.24
N THR A 32 -0.93 -13.50 0.68
CA THR A 32 0.27 -12.90 1.27
C THR A 32 0.20 -11.37 1.18
N PRO A 33 0.92 -10.66 2.07
CA PRO A 33 0.98 -9.19 1.97
C PRO A 33 1.55 -8.70 0.63
N GLU A 34 2.60 -9.34 0.13
CA GLU A 34 3.20 -9.01 -1.16
C GLU A 34 2.23 -9.25 -2.32
N GLY A 35 1.50 -10.36 -2.26
CA GLY A 35 0.48 -10.69 -3.26
C GLY A 35 -0.62 -9.65 -3.32
N ALA A 36 -1.04 -9.11 -2.17
CA ALA A 36 -2.03 -8.04 -2.10
C ALA A 36 -1.52 -6.76 -2.79
N VAL A 37 -0.25 -6.41 -2.61
CA VAL A 37 0.37 -5.27 -3.30
C VAL A 37 0.37 -5.51 -4.82
N LEU A 38 0.72 -6.71 -5.28
CA LEU A 38 0.68 -7.05 -6.70
C LEU A 38 -0.74 -6.96 -7.28
N CYS A 39 -1.76 -7.37 -6.53
CA CYS A 39 -3.16 -7.21 -6.95
C CYS A 39 -3.51 -5.74 -7.15
N LEU A 40 -3.08 -4.88 -6.23
CA LEU A 40 -3.30 -3.44 -6.33
C LEU A 40 -2.61 -2.85 -7.56
N GLU A 41 -1.35 -3.21 -7.80
CA GLU A 41 -0.59 -2.73 -8.96
C GLU A 41 -1.23 -3.19 -10.27
N ALA A 42 -1.69 -4.44 -10.35
CA ALA A 42 -2.40 -4.95 -11.50
C ALA A 42 -3.70 -4.18 -11.76
N ALA A 43 -4.43 -3.84 -10.69
CA ALA A 43 -5.64 -3.03 -10.79
C ALA A 43 -5.34 -1.61 -11.28
N TYR A 44 -4.26 -1.00 -10.84
CA TYR A 44 -3.79 0.30 -11.34
C TYR A 44 -3.47 0.23 -12.85
N ARG A 45 -2.77 -0.82 -13.29
CA ARG A 45 -2.42 -1.00 -14.71
C ARG A 45 -3.66 -1.12 -15.59
N ARG A 46 -4.73 -1.76 -15.08
CA ARG A 46 -6.01 -1.88 -15.78
C ARG A 46 -6.86 -0.62 -15.70
N LYS A 47 -6.50 0.33 -14.84
CA LYS A 47 -7.29 1.52 -14.53
C LYS A 47 -8.72 1.17 -14.12
N SER A 48 -8.88 0.13 -13.32
CA SER A 48 -10.17 -0.30 -12.78
C SER A 48 -10.30 0.18 -11.33
N ILE A 49 -11.07 1.23 -11.11
CA ILE A 49 -11.25 1.79 -9.77
C ILE A 49 -11.92 0.77 -8.82
N GLU A 50 -12.83 -0.04 -9.34
CA GLU A 50 -13.48 -1.07 -8.52
C GLU A 50 -12.48 -2.16 -8.09
N ALA A 51 -11.59 -2.59 -9.01
CA ALA A 51 -10.55 -3.55 -8.69
C ALA A 51 -9.53 -2.97 -7.69
N VAL A 52 -9.17 -1.69 -7.84
CA VAL A 52 -8.28 -1.00 -6.92
C VAL A 52 -8.89 -0.96 -5.52
N CYS A 53 -10.15 -0.55 -5.39
CA CYS A 53 -10.84 -0.48 -4.10
C CYS A 53 -11.00 -1.87 -3.46
N ALA A 54 -11.15 -2.93 -4.26
CA ALA A 54 -11.22 -4.30 -3.76
C ALA A 54 -9.90 -4.77 -3.11
N CYS A 55 -8.77 -4.16 -3.47
CA CYS A 55 -7.46 -4.46 -2.89
C CYS A 55 -7.20 -3.73 -1.57
N LYS A 56 -8.10 -2.84 -1.16
CA LYS A 56 -7.95 -1.97 0.01
C LYS A 56 -8.98 -2.31 1.07
N ASN A 57 -8.77 -1.82 2.28
CA ASN A 57 -9.76 -1.88 3.35
C ASN A 57 -9.84 -0.49 4.01
N PHE A 58 -10.81 0.32 3.58
CA PHE A 58 -10.96 1.69 4.03
C PHE A 58 -11.41 1.81 5.49
N MET A 59 -12.12 0.82 6.02
CA MET A 59 -12.49 0.79 7.42
C MET A 59 -11.26 0.68 8.31
N VAL A 60 -10.36 -0.25 7.99
CA VAL A 60 -9.12 -0.46 8.74
C VAL A 60 -8.19 0.74 8.56
N GLU A 61 -8.00 1.20 7.33
CA GLU A 61 -7.13 2.37 7.04
C GLU A 61 -7.60 3.61 7.79
N GLY A 62 -8.89 3.91 7.72
CA GLY A 62 -9.48 5.07 8.40
C GLY A 62 -9.42 4.95 9.92
N THR A 63 -9.61 3.73 10.47
CA THR A 63 -9.52 3.50 11.92
C THR A 63 -8.10 3.69 12.43
N VAL A 64 -7.09 3.21 11.69
CA VAL A 64 -5.67 3.44 12.05
C VAL A 64 -5.36 4.94 12.07
N ALA A 65 -5.84 5.69 11.09
CA ALA A 65 -5.67 7.15 11.06
C ALA A 65 -6.33 7.83 12.26
N LEU A 66 -7.55 7.41 12.64
CA LEU A 66 -8.25 7.93 13.82
C LEU A 66 -7.52 7.63 15.12
N LEU A 67 -6.94 6.43 15.27
CA LEU A 67 -6.18 6.06 16.46
C LEU A 67 -5.01 7.02 16.71
N ASN A 68 -4.41 7.55 15.65
CA ASN A 68 -3.31 8.50 15.77
C ASN A 68 -3.77 9.92 16.15
N VAL A 69 -5.06 10.21 16.07
CA VAL A 69 -5.63 11.53 16.38
C VAL A 69 -6.41 11.51 17.70
N ASP A 70 -7.33 10.56 17.86
CA ASP A 70 -8.18 10.42 19.05
C ASP A 70 -8.66 8.99 19.18
N GLU A 71 -8.16 8.30 20.19
CA GLU A 71 -8.49 6.89 20.44
C GLU A 71 -9.98 6.68 20.70
N ASP A 72 -10.63 7.60 21.40
CA ASP A 72 -12.07 7.49 21.70
C ASP A 72 -12.90 7.55 20.42
N LEU A 73 -12.56 8.42 19.48
CA LEU A 73 -13.23 8.49 18.18
C LEU A 73 -13.03 7.21 17.38
N ALA A 74 -11.84 6.61 17.48
CA ALA A 74 -11.52 5.37 16.77
C ALA A 74 -12.34 4.17 17.27
N HIS A 75 -12.88 4.23 18.49
CA HIS A 75 -13.72 3.18 19.07
C HIS A 75 -15.23 3.42 18.86
N ASP A 76 -15.63 4.58 18.34
CA ASP A 76 -17.03 4.88 18.05
C ASP A 76 -17.41 4.29 16.67
N PRO A 77 -18.32 3.30 16.62
CA PRO A 77 -18.71 2.64 15.36
C PRO A 77 -19.27 3.60 14.30
N GLU A 78 -20.05 4.60 14.72
CA GLU A 78 -20.62 5.58 13.80
C GLU A 78 -19.56 6.46 13.18
N VAL A 79 -18.60 6.93 14.00
CA VAL A 79 -17.45 7.73 13.52
C VAL A 79 -16.59 6.91 12.57
N ARG A 80 -16.30 5.65 12.91
CA ARG A 80 -15.51 4.75 12.04
C ARG A 80 -16.15 4.55 10.69
N ASN A 81 -17.45 4.26 10.67
CA ASN A 81 -18.21 4.04 9.42
C ASN A 81 -18.17 5.29 8.53
N LYS A 82 -18.43 6.45 9.11
CA LYS A 82 -18.42 7.72 8.39
C LYS A 82 -17.04 8.05 7.85
N ASN A 83 -16.02 7.83 8.67
CA ASN A 83 -14.63 8.07 8.28
C ASN A 83 -14.18 7.12 7.17
N ALA A 84 -14.61 5.86 7.18
CA ALA A 84 -14.32 4.89 6.11
C ALA A 84 -14.88 5.37 4.77
N LEU A 85 -16.12 5.87 4.75
CA LEU A 85 -16.73 6.41 3.53
C LEU A 85 -16.00 7.63 3.01
N LEU A 86 -15.57 8.53 3.90
CA LEU A 86 -14.80 9.71 3.52
C LEU A 86 -13.41 9.33 2.98
N THR A 87 -12.77 8.36 3.61
CA THR A 87 -11.45 7.84 3.19
C THR A 87 -11.55 7.24 1.79
N GLU A 88 -12.56 6.41 1.55
CA GLU A 88 -12.79 5.81 0.23
C GLU A 88 -13.06 6.87 -0.83
N ARG A 89 -13.91 7.84 -0.52
CA ARG A 89 -14.26 8.92 -1.46
C ARG A 89 -13.03 9.74 -1.85
N ALA A 90 -12.23 10.13 -0.86
CA ALA A 90 -11.01 10.88 -1.10
C ALA A 90 -10.00 10.08 -1.94
N PHE A 91 -9.85 8.80 -1.65
CA PHE A 91 -8.98 7.90 -2.39
C PHE A 91 -9.42 7.75 -3.85
N ARG A 92 -10.72 7.46 -4.09
CA ARG A 92 -11.28 7.33 -5.44
C ARG A 92 -11.04 8.57 -6.26
N LYS A 93 -11.27 9.74 -5.67
CA LYS A 93 -11.05 11.02 -6.34
C LYS A 93 -9.58 11.20 -6.70
N ALA A 94 -8.67 10.99 -5.76
CA ALA A 94 -7.23 11.17 -5.99
C ALA A 94 -6.71 10.24 -7.10
N ILE A 95 -7.11 8.96 -7.09
CA ILE A 95 -6.65 7.98 -8.08
C ILE A 95 -7.23 8.28 -9.46
N THR A 96 -8.51 8.60 -9.58
CA THR A 96 -9.13 8.87 -10.89
C THR A 96 -8.63 10.18 -11.52
N GLU A 97 -8.20 11.13 -10.71
CA GLU A 97 -7.61 12.38 -11.19
C GLU A 97 -6.16 12.19 -11.66
N ALA A 98 -5.43 11.23 -11.07
CA ALA A 98 -4.02 10.99 -11.37
C ALA A 98 -3.69 9.50 -11.18
N TRP A 99 -4.04 8.67 -12.17
CA TRP A 99 -3.73 7.25 -12.14
C TRP A 99 -2.21 7.02 -12.04
N PRO A 100 -1.75 6.16 -11.12
CA PRO A 100 -0.34 5.76 -11.09
C PRO A 100 0.06 5.13 -12.42
N ASP A 101 1.18 5.59 -12.99
CA ASP A 101 1.72 5.00 -14.21
C ASP A 101 2.75 3.92 -13.84
N LEU A 102 2.33 2.66 -13.97
CA LEU A 102 3.18 1.50 -13.68
C LEU A 102 3.63 0.77 -14.93
N LYS A 103 3.48 1.37 -16.11
CA LYS A 103 3.89 0.75 -17.38
C LYS A 103 5.41 0.52 -17.40
N GLY A 104 5.81 -0.74 -17.59
CA GLY A 104 7.21 -1.12 -17.64
C GLY A 104 7.92 -1.10 -16.30
N VAL A 105 7.21 -0.91 -15.19
CA VAL A 105 7.77 -0.96 -13.85
C VAL A 105 7.93 -2.41 -13.40
N GLU A 106 9.13 -2.75 -12.90
CA GLU A 106 9.40 -4.02 -12.22
C GLU A 106 9.30 -3.81 -10.72
N SER A 107 8.65 -4.76 -10.03
CA SER A 107 8.44 -4.72 -8.58
C SER A 107 9.21 -5.85 -7.91
N PHE A 108 9.96 -5.53 -6.85
CA PHE A 108 10.74 -6.49 -6.08
C PHE A 108 10.42 -6.32 -4.60
N PHE A 109 10.09 -7.41 -3.91
CA PHE A 109 9.81 -7.39 -2.48
C PHE A 109 11.02 -7.91 -1.73
N THR A 110 11.67 -7.05 -0.96
CA THR A 110 12.95 -7.35 -0.32
C THR A 110 12.79 -7.84 1.11
N ASN A 111 11.83 -7.30 1.85
CA ASN A 111 11.62 -7.67 3.26
C ASN A 111 10.25 -7.22 3.76
N ARG A 112 9.90 -7.75 4.92
CA ARG A 112 8.75 -7.30 5.72
C ARG A 112 9.26 -6.70 7.01
N GLN A 113 8.55 -5.69 7.50
CA GLN A 113 8.80 -5.11 8.81
C GLN A 113 7.55 -5.27 9.68
N ALA A 114 7.73 -5.76 10.91
CA ALA A 114 6.63 -5.85 11.86
C ALA A 114 6.13 -4.45 12.22
N TYR A 115 4.82 -4.30 12.34
CA TYR A 115 4.18 -3.03 12.70
C TYR A 115 3.38 -3.20 14.00
N HIS A 116 2.16 -3.73 13.91
CA HIS A 116 1.31 -4.11 15.03
C HIS A 116 0.66 -5.45 14.72
N ASP A 117 0.01 -6.07 15.70
CA ASP A 117 -0.69 -7.34 15.48
C ASP A 117 -1.68 -7.24 14.32
N GLY A 118 -1.55 -8.14 13.35
CA GLY A 118 -2.39 -8.15 12.16
C GLY A 118 -1.96 -7.19 11.07
N PHE A 119 -0.85 -6.48 11.25
CA PHE A 119 -0.30 -5.52 10.27
C PHE A 119 1.17 -5.82 10.00
N VAL A 120 1.55 -5.67 8.75
CA VAL A 120 2.97 -5.70 8.36
C VAL A 120 3.25 -4.55 7.40
N VAL A 121 4.49 -4.11 7.36
CA VAL A 121 4.98 -3.22 6.31
C VAL A 121 5.75 -4.06 5.31
N VAL A 122 5.30 -4.03 4.07
CA VAL A 122 5.98 -4.69 2.95
C VAL A 122 6.88 -3.68 2.28
N VAL A 123 8.16 -4.01 2.18
CA VAL A 123 9.12 -3.15 1.48
C VAL A 123 9.24 -3.60 0.03
N GLU A 124 8.90 -2.69 -0.86
CA GLU A 124 8.96 -2.91 -2.30
C GLU A 124 10.00 -1.99 -2.93
N ILE A 125 10.85 -2.54 -3.77
CA ILE A 125 11.75 -1.78 -4.64
C ILE A 125 11.15 -1.81 -6.03
N ARG A 126 10.90 -0.65 -6.62
CA ARG A 126 10.43 -0.52 -8.01
C ARG A 126 11.55 -0.02 -8.90
N ARG A 127 11.66 -0.66 -10.05
CA ARG A 127 12.56 -0.20 -11.11
C ARG A 127 11.72 0.39 -12.24
N SER A 128 11.92 1.67 -12.51
CA SER A 128 11.26 2.37 -13.61
C SER A 128 11.90 2.02 -14.96
N PRO A 129 11.21 2.24 -16.10
CA PRO A 129 11.76 1.98 -17.43
C PRO A 129 13.08 2.69 -17.71
N ASP A 130 13.33 3.84 -17.08
CA ASP A 130 14.60 4.58 -17.20
C ASP A 130 15.74 4.00 -16.37
N GLY A 131 15.49 2.89 -15.64
CA GLY A 131 16.48 2.22 -14.81
C GLY A 131 16.62 2.77 -13.40
N LYS A 132 15.85 3.78 -13.02
CA LYS A 132 15.87 4.34 -11.66
C LYS A 132 15.08 3.44 -10.71
N PHE A 133 15.54 3.42 -9.46
CA PHE A 133 14.89 2.65 -8.39
C PHE A 133 14.21 3.57 -7.40
N THR A 134 13.04 3.17 -6.91
CA THR A 134 12.32 3.83 -5.82
C THR A 134 11.96 2.80 -4.76
N LYS A 135 11.82 3.25 -3.51
CA LYS A 135 11.43 2.39 -2.38
C LYS A 135 10.03 2.76 -1.92
N HIS A 136 9.21 1.76 -1.69
CA HIS A 136 7.83 1.94 -1.22
C HIS A 136 7.60 1.04 -0.01
N ASN A 137 7.07 1.61 1.07
CA ASN A 137 6.73 0.89 2.28
C ASN A 137 5.21 0.80 2.36
N HIS A 138 4.65 -0.36 2.07
CA HIS A 138 3.20 -0.57 2.07
C HIS A 138 2.75 -1.12 3.41
N LEU A 139 1.84 -0.42 4.07
CA LEU A 139 1.15 -0.96 5.24
C LEU A 139 0.04 -1.89 4.75
N VAL A 140 0.07 -3.14 5.19
CA VAL A 140 -0.87 -4.18 4.76
C VAL A 140 -1.50 -4.83 5.98
N ALA A 141 -2.82 -5.00 5.96
CA ALA A 141 -3.57 -5.58 7.06
C ALA A 141 -4.07 -6.97 6.70
N ASN A 142 -3.99 -7.89 7.68
CA ASN A 142 -4.59 -9.21 7.57
C ASN A 142 -6.06 -9.10 7.98
N THR A 143 -6.95 -9.31 7.01
CA THR A 143 -8.41 -9.27 7.23
C THR A 143 -8.98 -10.68 7.09
N HIS A 144 -10.27 -10.87 7.42
CA HIS A 144 -10.86 -12.19 7.22
C HIS A 144 -10.95 -12.62 5.76
N SER A 145 -10.84 -11.70 4.81
CA SER A 145 -10.86 -11.96 3.37
C SER A 145 -9.45 -12.08 2.79
N GLY A 146 -8.41 -12.10 3.65
CA GLY A 146 -7.01 -12.09 3.27
C GLY A 146 -6.36 -10.73 3.49
N TRP A 147 -5.17 -10.56 2.95
CA TRP A 147 -4.40 -9.32 3.10
C TRP A 147 -4.97 -8.21 2.23
N ARG A 148 -5.00 -6.99 2.78
CA ARG A 148 -5.46 -5.78 2.05
C ARG A 148 -4.48 -4.65 2.27
N VAL A 149 -4.22 -3.89 1.21
CA VAL A 149 -3.27 -2.77 1.24
C VAL A 149 -3.95 -1.54 1.84
N LEU A 150 -3.25 -0.89 2.76
CA LEU A 150 -3.67 0.38 3.32
C LEU A 150 -2.89 1.51 2.63
N ASN A 151 -2.30 2.40 3.39
CA ASN A 151 -1.49 3.49 2.86
C ASN A 151 0.00 3.12 2.80
N GLU A 152 0.77 3.89 2.06
CA GLU A 152 2.23 3.85 2.17
C GLU A 152 2.67 4.65 3.41
N VAL A 153 3.74 4.19 4.04
CA VAL A 153 4.35 4.87 5.20
C VAL A 153 5.78 5.27 4.87
N SER A 154 6.21 6.41 5.39
CA SER A 154 7.59 6.85 5.19
C SER A 154 8.55 6.11 6.12
N ASP A 155 9.85 6.09 5.78
CA ASP A 155 10.86 5.49 6.65
C ASP A 155 10.87 6.14 8.05
N ASP A 156 10.61 7.43 8.13
CA ASP A 156 10.54 8.18 9.38
C ASP A 156 9.42 7.70 10.31
N GLU A 157 8.31 7.20 9.75
CA GLU A 157 7.18 6.68 10.51
C GLU A 157 7.44 5.28 11.09
N LEU A 158 8.50 4.61 10.62
CA LEU A 158 8.83 3.23 11.01
C LEU A 158 9.83 3.13 12.16
N ASP A 159 10.45 4.24 12.56
CA ASP A 159 11.44 4.30 13.66
C ASP A 159 10.79 4.54 15.02
#